data_b00a3191991eaa20a53bfcc7be874d51
#
_entry.id   b00a3191991eaa20a53bfcc7be874d51
#
_cell.length_a   1.000
_cell.length_b   1.000
_cell.length_c   1.000
_cell.angle_alpha   90.00
_cell.angle_beta   90.00
_cell.angle_gamma   90.00
#
_symmetry.space_group_name_H-M   'P 1'
#
loop_
_entity.id
_entity.type
_entity.pdbx_description
1 polymer ?
#
loop_
_entity_poly.entity_id
_entity_poly.type
_entity_poly.pdbx_seq_one_letter_code
_entity_poly.pdbx_strand_id
1 'polypeptide(L)'
;VGHGSIPLRTRFPDQVNWHTDQSYRRPPPDITLLLAIELPPRDQGQTLFADCVAALSALAPERQKMLQGLQGIHAPSWIGRSREAVEMGDRQLDLLPHQSPQQQPLVRKHPVSGEKSLYICEEKQMDFVDGPIAGLESGPQGEGAKLLRELLRHATCDEFVYVHEWESGDLVIADNRNLLHCATWYDAAQYIRLMWRTTVMGNAGEEYAGEEKTWIPRDGSDVMAGMENA
;
A
#
# COMPACT_ATOMS: atom_id res chain seq x y z
N VAL A 1 -8.64 -17.98 -29.10
CA VAL A 1 -9.14 -16.76 -29.74
C VAL A 1 -9.25 -15.75 -28.60
N GLY A 2 -8.17 -14.97 -28.39
CA GLY A 2 -8.14 -13.97 -27.33
C GLY A 2 -9.07 -12.82 -27.67
N HIS A 3 -10.12 -12.65 -26.90
CA HIS A 3 -10.78 -11.37 -26.80
C HIS A 3 -9.76 -10.43 -26.16
N GLY A 4 -9.25 -9.46 -26.92
CA GLY A 4 -8.35 -8.44 -26.41
C GLY A 4 -9.01 -7.72 -25.23
N SER A 5 -8.59 -8.03 -24.02
CA SER A 5 -9.07 -7.34 -22.83
C SER A 5 -8.62 -5.88 -22.91
N ILE A 6 -9.53 -4.97 -22.61
CA ILE A 6 -9.19 -3.55 -22.51
C ILE A 6 -8.15 -3.42 -21.38
N PRO A 7 -6.99 -2.78 -21.63
CA PRO A 7 -5.96 -2.59 -20.60
C PRO A 7 -6.55 -1.95 -19.33
N LEU A 8 -6.14 -2.41 -18.15
CA LEU A 8 -6.68 -1.93 -16.87
C LEU A 8 -6.60 -0.41 -16.72
N ARG A 9 -5.52 0.22 -17.16
CA ARG A 9 -5.38 1.68 -17.14
C ARG A 9 -6.38 2.41 -18.04
N THR A 10 -6.89 1.74 -19.07
CA THR A 10 -7.95 2.28 -19.93
C THR A 10 -9.31 2.03 -19.32
N ARG A 11 -9.49 0.86 -18.68
CA ARG A 11 -10.75 0.49 -17.99
C ARG A 11 -10.92 1.29 -16.69
N PHE A 12 -9.84 1.56 -15.99
CA PHE A 12 -9.82 2.29 -14.71
C PHE A 12 -8.79 3.44 -14.76
N PRO A 13 -9.07 4.54 -15.48
CA PRO A 13 -8.13 5.64 -15.65
C PRO A 13 -7.79 6.36 -14.34
N ASP A 14 -8.71 6.33 -13.38
CA ASP A 14 -8.61 6.98 -12.08
C ASP A 14 -8.17 6.03 -10.97
N GLN A 15 -7.55 4.89 -11.31
CA GLN A 15 -6.95 4.02 -10.32
C GLN A 15 -5.76 4.71 -9.67
N VAL A 16 -5.95 5.12 -8.44
CA VAL A 16 -4.96 5.85 -7.65
C VAL A 16 -4.82 5.24 -6.26
N ASN A 17 -3.71 5.53 -5.59
CA ASN A 17 -3.47 5.12 -4.23
C ASN A 17 -3.27 3.61 -4.05
N TRP A 18 -2.43 3.01 -4.91
CA TRP A 18 -1.96 1.65 -4.71
C TRP A 18 -1.14 1.54 -3.43
N HIS A 19 -1.63 0.79 -2.47
CA HIS A 19 -1.02 0.68 -1.17
C HIS A 19 -1.19 -0.70 -0.55
N THR A 20 -0.39 -0.98 0.45
CA THR A 20 -0.64 -1.99 1.46
C THR A 20 -1.00 -1.28 2.76
N ASP A 21 -1.97 -1.81 3.48
CA ASP A 21 -2.52 -1.13 4.65
C ASP A 21 -1.46 -0.89 5.73
N GLN A 22 -1.42 0.35 6.21
CA GLN A 22 -0.65 0.77 7.38
C GLN A 22 0.83 0.35 7.36
N SER A 23 1.45 0.34 6.18
CA SER A 23 2.87 0.01 5.98
C SER A 23 3.83 0.91 6.78
N TYR A 24 3.35 2.08 7.19
CA TYR A 24 4.03 3.02 8.07
C TYR A 24 4.02 2.61 9.55
N ARG A 25 3.50 1.43 9.88
CA ARG A 25 3.57 0.83 11.22
C ARG A 25 4.63 -0.26 11.29
N ARG A 26 5.10 -0.52 12.51
CA ARG A 26 6.09 -1.57 12.77
C ARG A 26 5.64 -2.42 13.98
N PRO A 27 5.33 -3.70 13.78
CA PRO A 27 5.11 -4.35 12.49
C PRO A 27 3.85 -3.83 11.79
N PRO A 28 3.79 -3.86 10.45
CA PRO A 28 2.58 -3.56 9.72
C PRO A 28 1.54 -4.69 9.90
N PRO A 29 0.24 -4.45 9.65
CA PRO A 29 -0.78 -5.49 9.70
C PRO A 29 -0.47 -6.66 8.77
N ASP A 30 -0.83 -7.88 9.21
CA ASP A 30 -0.65 -9.09 8.43
C ASP A 30 -1.77 -9.30 7.41
N ILE A 31 -3.00 -9.07 7.82
CA ILE A 31 -4.20 -9.37 7.02
C ILE A 31 -5.13 -8.16 7.06
N THR A 32 -5.73 -7.87 5.90
CA THR A 32 -6.84 -6.92 5.78
C THR A 32 -8.12 -7.69 5.43
N LEU A 33 -9.21 -7.36 6.13
CA LEU A 33 -10.54 -7.89 5.86
C LEU A 33 -11.42 -6.74 5.37
N LEU A 34 -12.13 -6.96 4.28
CA LEU A 34 -13.09 -6.02 3.68
C LEU A 34 -14.42 -6.71 3.51
N LEU A 35 -15.48 -6.18 4.15
CA LEU A 35 -16.85 -6.66 4.02
C LEU A 35 -17.69 -5.62 3.27
N ALA A 36 -18.33 -6.03 2.19
CA ALA A 36 -19.21 -5.18 1.40
C ALA A 36 -20.61 -5.11 2.02
N ILE A 37 -21.06 -3.91 2.39
CA ILE A 37 -22.39 -3.67 2.99
C ILE A 37 -23.33 -3.06 1.95
N GLU A 38 -22.93 -1.93 1.34
CA GLU A 38 -23.71 -1.25 0.32
C GLU A 38 -22.79 -0.85 -0.84
N LEU A 39 -23.24 -1.02 -2.05
CA LEU A 39 -22.40 -0.93 -3.24
C LEU A 39 -23.03 -0.06 -4.32
N PRO A 40 -22.20 0.67 -5.09
CA PRO A 40 -22.61 1.26 -6.36
C PRO A 40 -22.91 0.16 -7.41
N PRO A 41 -23.37 0.53 -8.63
CA PRO A 41 -23.47 -0.41 -9.74
C PRO A 41 -22.19 -1.21 -9.97
N ARG A 42 -22.33 -2.46 -10.45
CA ARG A 42 -21.22 -3.44 -10.55
C ARG A 42 -20.01 -2.99 -11.39
N ASP A 43 -20.22 -2.04 -12.29
CA ASP A 43 -19.17 -1.46 -13.13
C ASP A 43 -18.36 -0.34 -12.44
N GLN A 44 -18.64 -0.05 -11.18
CA GLN A 44 -18.03 1.01 -10.38
C GLN A 44 -17.57 0.50 -9.01
N GLY A 45 -16.58 1.15 -8.43
CA GLY A 45 -16.14 0.90 -7.05
C GLY A 45 -15.50 -0.46 -6.80
N GLN A 46 -14.90 -1.08 -7.83
CA GLN A 46 -14.15 -2.32 -7.68
C GLN A 46 -12.95 -2.11 -6.75
N THR A 47 -12.38 -3.21 -6.28
CA THR A 47 -11.07 -3.21 -5.65
C THR A 47 -10.10 -4.01 -6.50
N LEU A 48 -8.96 -3.42 -6.82
CA LEU A 48 -7.88 -4.05 -7.55
C LEU A 48 -6.83 -4.54 -6.55
N PHE A 49 -6.31 -5.75 -6.78
CA PHE A 49 -5.25 -6.36 -5.98
C PHE A 49 -4.09 -6.72 -6.90
N ALA A 50 -2.89 -6.23 -6.61
CA ALA A 50 -1.67 -6.56 -7.36
C ALA A 50 -0.85 -7.59 -6.60
N ASP A 51 -0.50 -8.70 -7.25
CA ASP A 51 0.35 -9.76 -6.70
C ASP A 51 1.82 -9.31 -6.70
N CYS A 52 2.30 -8.89 -5.54
CA CYS A 52 3.68 -8.43 -5.36
C CYS A 52 4.71 -9.56 -5.31
N VAL A 53 4.29 -10.82 -5.09
CA VAL A 53 5.16 -11.99 -5.17
C VAL A 53 5.45 -12.30 -6.65
N ALA A 54 4.41 -12.40 -7.48
CA ALA A 54 4.55 -12.59 -8.91
C ALA A 54 5.33 -11.45 -9.57
N ALA A 55 5.01 -10.21 -9.20
CA ALA A 55 5.71 -9.02 -9.71
C ALA A 55 7.21 -9.05 -9.40
N LEU A 56 7.60 -9.40 -8.16
CA LEU A 56 9.02 -9.55 -7.81
C LEU A 56 9.69 -10.68 -8.62
N SER A 57 9.02 -11.82 -8.72
CA SER A 57 9.54 -13.01 -9.41
C SER A 57 9.76 -12.79 -10.90
N ALA A 58 9.00 -11.90 -11.53
CA ALA A 58 9.11 -11.53 -12.93
C ALA A 58 10.30 -10.58 -13.23
N LEU A 59 10.90 -9.97 -12.21
CA LEU A 59 12.11 -9.17 -12.39
C LEU A 59 13.34 -10.05 -12.66
N ALA A 60 14.29 -9.52 -13.41
CA ALA A 60 15.59 -10.18 -13.61
C ALA A 60 16.28 -10.46 -12.26
N PRO A 61 17.02 -11.60 -12.12
CA PRO A 61 17.65 -11.98 -10.84
C PRO A 61 18.58 -10.90 -10.26
N GLU A 62 19.31 -10.21 -11.10
CA GLU A 62 20.22 -9.11 -10.72
C GLU A 62 19.42 -7.94 -10.11
N ARG A 63 18.23 -7.66 -10.69
CA ARG A 63 17.35 -6.61 -10.19
C ARG A 63 16.75 -6.99 -8.84
N GLN A 64 16.27 -8.24 -8.70
CA GLN A 64 15.77 -8.76 -7.41
C GLN A 64 16.86 -8.66 -6.33
N LYS A 65 18.09 -9.06 -6.65
CA LYS A 65 19.23 -8.99 -5.70
C LYS A 65 19.54 -7.54 -5.29
N MET A 66 19.51 -6.60 -6.22
CA MET A 66 19.74 -5.18 -5.93
C MET A 66 18.65 -4.64 -4.99
N LEU A 67 17.38 -4.98 -5.23
CA LEU A 67 16.25 -4.52 -4.41
C LEU A 67 16.28 -5.08 -2.98
N GLN A 68 16.81 -6.29 -2.75
CA GLN A 68 16.89 -6.90 -1.42
C GLN A 68 17.74 -6.11 -0.42
N GLY A 69 18.64 -5.25 -0.89
CA GLY A 69 19.48 -4.39 -0.03
C GLY A 69 18.86 -3.03 0.29
N LEU A 70 17.68 -2.70 -0.31
CA LEU A 70 17.08 -1.38 -0.19
C LEU A 70 15.93 -1.36 0.82
N GLN A 71 15.71 -0.19 1.41
CA GLN A 71 14.62 0.08 2.34
C GLN A 71 13.71 1.17 1.77
N GLY A 72 12.40 0.92 1.75
CA GLY A 72 11.40 1.96 1.49
C GLY A 72 11.11 2.75 2.77
N ILE A 73 10.89 4.05 2.68
CA ILE A 73 10.47 4.88 3.81
C ILE A 73 8.98 5.15 3.66
N HIS A 74 8.18 4.50 4.51
CA HIS A 74 6.72 4.60 4.49
C HIS A 74 6.24 5.63 5.49
N ALA A 75 5.30 6.48 5.07
CA ALA A 75 4.76 7.56 5.89
C ALA A 75 3.22 7.62 5.76
N PRO A 76 2.49 7.97 6.83
CA PRO A 76 1.06 8.26 6.72
C PRO A 76 0.81 9.44 5.77
N SER A 77 -0.23 9.37 4.97
CA SER A 77 -0.53 10.42 3.96
C SER A 77 -0.83 11.80 4.56
N TRP A 78 -1.31 11.85 5.80
CA TRP A 78 -1.76 13.09 6.46
C TRP A 78 -0.65 13.88 7.17
N ILE A 79 0.59 13.43 7.18
CA ILE A 79 1.68 14.12 7.91
C ILE A 79 2.48 15.12 7.06
N GLY A 80 2.04 15.42 5.84
CA GLY A 80 2.68 16.40 4.97
C GLY A 80 4.00 15.94 4.33
N ARG A 81 4.23 14.62 4.23
CA ARG A 81 5.48 14.05 3.71
C ARG A 81 5.32 13.31 2.38
N SER A 82 4.09 13.25 1.84
CA SER A 82 3.83 12.70 0.51
C SER A 82 4.49 13.53 -0.59
N ARG A 83 4.59 12.97 -1.80
CA ARG A 83 5.12 13.70 -2.94
C ARG A 83 4.37 15.01 -3.18
N GLU A 84 3.03 14.94 -3.21
CA GLU A 84 2.17 16.09 -3.44
C GLU A 84 2.40 17.19 -2.39
N ALA A 85 2.44 16.81 -1.11
CA ALA A 85 2.68 17.75 -0.01
C ALA A 85 4.04 18.46 -0.15
N VAL A 86 5.09 17.71 -0.52
CA VAL A 86 6.43 18.28 -0.74
C VAL A 86 6.47 19.21 -1.95
N GLU A 87 5.81 18.84 -3.06
CA GLU A 87 5.72 19.69 -4.27
C GLU A 87 4.91 20.97 -4.02
N MET A 88 3.88 20.91 -3.17
CA MET A 88 3.08 22.06 -2.76
C MET A 88 3.78 22.95 -1.70
N GLY A 89 4.86 22.46 -1.12
CA GLY A 89 5.56 23.15 -0.03
C GLY A 89 4.77 23.15 1.28
N ASP A 90 3.97 22.13 1.50
CA ASP A 90 3.18 21.99 2.72
C ASP A 90 4.06 21.97 3.97
N ARG A 91 3.55 22.59 5.03
CA ARG A 91 4.26 22.57 6.32
C ARG A 91 4.24 21.14 6.87
N GLN A 92 5.43 20.63 7.17
CA GLN A 92 5.56 19.38 7.89
C GLN A 92 5.02 19.54 9.32
N LEU A 93 4.25 18.54 9.76
CA LEU A 93 3.74 18.52 11.13
C LEU A 93 4.84 18.08 12.10
N ASP A 94 4.75 18.57 13.34
CA ASP A 94 5.54 18.02 14.44
C ASP A 94 5.00 16.62 14.75
N LEU A 95 5.82 15.60 14.47
CA LEU A 95 5.40 14.21 14.52
C LEU A 95 5.48 13.66 15.96
N LEU A 96 4.43 12.96 16.36
CA LEU A 96 4.50 12.08 17.51
C LEU A 96 5.32 10.82 17.17
N PRO A 97 5.93 10.11 18.14
CA PRO A 97 6.74 8.92 17.86
C PRO A 97 6.04 7.87 16.98
N HIS A 98 4.75 7.64 17.20
CA HIS A 98 3.95 6.68 16.42
C HIS A 98 3.58 7.17 15.01
N GLN A 99 3.83 8.43 14.68
CA GLN A 99 3.60 9.01 13.34
C GLN A 99 4.88 9.09 12.52
N SER A 100 6.03 8.77 13.12
CA SER A 100 7.32 8.83 12.43
C SER A 100 7.33 7.86 11.24
N PRO A 101 7.88 8.28 10.09
CA PRO A 101 8.06 7.39 8.94
C PRO A 101 8.82 6.13 9.31
N GLN A 102 8.44 4.99 8.73
CA GLN A 102 9.05 3.70 9.03
C GLN A 102 9.80 3.16 7.81
N GLN A 103 11.02 2.70 8.04
CA GLN A 103 11.78 1.98 7.03
C GLN A 103 11.31 0.53 6.98
N GLN A 104 11.00 0.06 5.77
CA GLN A 104 10.58 -1.31 5.50
C GLN A 104 11.45 -1.89 4.37
N PRO A 105 11.82 -3.18 4.42
CA PRO A 105 12.54 -3.79 3.30
C PRO A 105 11.73 -3.66 2.00
N LEU A 106 12.36 -3.24 0.89
CA LEU A 106 11.73 -3.23 -0.43
C LEU A 106 11.35 -4.64 -0.92
N VAL A 107 12.11 -5.63 -0.47
CA VAL A 107 11.81 -7.04 -0.68
C VAL A 107 11.58 -7.67 0.68
N ARG A 108 10.34 -7.95 0.99
CA ARG A 108 9.93 -8.54 2.27
C ARG A 108 9.77 -10.05 2.12
N LYS A 109 10.26 -10.81 3.09
CA LYS A 109 10.05 -12.25 3.18
C LYS A 109 8.79 -12.52 4.02
N HIS A 110 7.86 -13.30 3.49
CA HIS A 110 6.68 -13.69 4.21
C HIS A 110 7.02 -14.65 5.35
N PRO A 111 6.61 -14.40 6.61
CA PRO A 111 7.07 -15.15 7.78
C PRO A 111 6.58 -16.61 7.82
N VAL A 112 5.48 -16.93 7.12
CA VAL A 112 4.89 -18.26 7.10
C VAL A 112 5.27 -19.03 5.83
N SER A 113 5.04 -18.46 4.63
CA SER A 113 5.34 -19.14 3.37
C SER A 113 6.82 -19.09 2.97
N GLY A 114 7.56 -18.11 3.46
CA GLY A 114 8.95 -17.85 3.05
C GLY A 114 9.09 -17.18 1.69
N GLU A 115 7.99 -16.91 0.99
CA GLU A 115 7.99 -16.21 -0.29
C GLU A 115 8.45 -14.77 -0.13
N LYS A 116 9.05 -14.23 -1.18
CA LYS A 116 9.47 -12.83 -1.22
C LYS A 116 8.53 -12.02 -2.09
N SER A 117 8.19 -10.82 -1.62
CA SER A 117 7.32 -9.88 -2.33
C SER A 117 7.94 -8.49 -2.40
N LEU A 118 7.54 -7.70 -3.40
CA LEU A 118 7.77 -6.25 -3.38
C LEU A 118 6.92 -5.63 -2.26
N TYR A 119 7.54 -4.77 -1.44
CA TYR A 119 6.87 -4.08 -0.35
C TYR A 119 7.04 -2.57 -0.51
N ILE A 120 6.12 -1.97 -1.21
CA ILE A 120 6.10 -0.55 -1.59
C ILE A 120 4.70 0.02 -1.44
N CYS A 121 4.56 1.33 -1.50
CA CYS A 121 3.28 2.01 -1.64
C CYS A 121 3.38 3.12 -2.67
N GLU A 122 2.23 3.64 -3.10
CA GLU A 122 2.16 4.82 -3.92
C GLU A 122 2.67 6.07 -3.18
N GLU A 123 2.97 7.10 -3.93
CA GLU A 123 3.59 8.36 -3.52
C GLU A 123 2.88 9.07 -2.35
N LYS A 124 1.60 8.76 -2.07
CA LYS A 124 0.85 9.28 -0.92
C LYS A 124 1.24 8.65 0.42
N GLN A 125 1.74 7.41 0.40
CA GLN A 125 2.13 6.67 1.61
C GLN A 125 3.63 6.38 1.69
N MET A 126 4.44 7.11 0.91
CA MET A 126 5.89 7.09 0.99
C MET A 126 6.41 8.46 1.42
N ASP A 127 7.57 8.47 2.04
CA ASP A 127 8.23 9.70 2.49
C ASP A 127 9.03 10.36 1.37
N PHE A 128 8.66 11.56 0.99
CA PHE A 128 9.37 12.35 -0.02
C PHE A 128 10.23 13.47 0.57
N VAL A 129 10.26 13.63 1.89
CA VAL A 129 11.13 14.57 2.57
C VAL A 129 12.54 13.98 2.70
N ASP A 130 12.66 12.79 3.30
CA ASP A 130 13.94 12.09 3.42
C ASP A 130 14.23 11.20 2.20
N GLY A 131 13.25 11.04 1.32
CA GLY A 131 13.26 10.22 0.12
C GLY A 131 12.46 8.93 0.29
N PRO A 132 11.77 8.46 -0.77
CA PRO A 132 10.94 7.24 -0.66
C PRO A 132 11.78 5.96 -0.54
N ILE A 133 13.07 6.02 -0.88
CA ILE A 133 14.03 4.92 -0.74
C ILE A 133 15.23 5.42 0.03
N ALA A 134 15.52 4.80 1.16
CA ALA A 134 16.62 5.17 2.02
C ALA A 134 17.99 5.08 1.30
N GLY A 135 18.79 6.12 1.45
CA GLY A 135 20.13 6.19 0.89
C GLY A 135 20.21 6.55 -0.60
N LEU A 136 19.06 6.72 -1.28
CA LEU A 136 19.02 7.29 -2.62
C LEU A 136 18.68 8.79 -2.57
N GLU A 137 18.98 9.50 -3.68
CA GLU A 137 18.64 10.92 -3.81
C GLU A 137 17.17 11.14 -3.49
N SER A 138 16.89 12.05 -2.55
CA SER A 138 15.57 12.39 -2.05
C SER A 138 14.81 13.33 -2.99
N GLY A 139 13.57 13.63 -2.62
CA GLY A 139 12.70 14.56 -3.33
C GLY A 139 11.91 13.94 -4.48
N PRO A 140 10.92 14.68 -5.01
CA PRO A 140 9.96 14.18 -6.00
C PRO A 140 10.58 13.71 -7.33
N GLN A 141 11.75 14.20 -7.68
CA GLN A 141 12.47 13.87 -8.92
C GLN A 141 13.76 13.08 -8.69
N GLY A 142 14.08 12.76 -7.45
CA GLY A 142 15.30 12.02 -7.07
C GLY A 142 15.31 10.58 -7.57
N GLU A 143 16.44 9.91 -7.40
CA GLU A 143 16.62 8.50 -7.82
C GLU A 143 15.65 7.57 -7.10
N GLY A 144 15.39 7.81 -5.80
CA GLY A 144 14.42 7.04 -5.02
C GLY A 144 13.01 7.13 -5.58
N ALA A 145 12.59 8.32 -6.00
CA ALA A 145 11.28 8.54 -6.62
C ALA A 145 11.16 7.89 -8.01
N LYS A 146 12.22 7.92 -8.80
CA LYS A 146 12.25 7.27 -10.12
C LYS A 146 12.14 5.74 -9.97
N LEU A 147 12.91 5.17 -9.04
CA LEU A 147 12.86 3.74 -8.74
C LEU A 147 11.47 3.32 -8.24
N LEU A 148 10.88 4.04 -7.30
CA LEU A 148 9.54 3.77 -6.79
C LEU A 148 8.51 3.75 -7.92
N ARG A 149 8.49 4.75 -8.80
CA ARG A 149 7.55 4.81 -9.94
C ARG A 149 7.75 3.67 -10.94
N GLU A 150 9.01 3.25 -11.18
CA GLU A 150 9.31 2.10 -12.02
C GLU A 150 8.71 0.83 -11.42
N LEU A 151 8.95 0.58 -10.14
CA LEU A 151 8.46 -0.61 -9.43
C LEU A 151 6.93 -0.63 -9.32
N LEU A 152 6.30 0.50 -9.02
CA LEU A 152 4.83 0.60 -9.01
C LEU A 152 4.24 0.30 -10.38
N ARG A 153 4.80 0.88 -11.44
CA ARG A 153 4.31 0.61 -12.81
C ARG A 153 4.44 -0.87 -13.18
N HIS A 154 5.53 -1.50 -12.76
CA HIS A 154 5.75 -2.92 -12.97
C HIS A 154 4.76 -3.76 -12.17
N ALA A 155 4.64 -3.54 -10.86
CA ALA A 155 3.79 -4.33 -9.98
C ALA A 155 2.28 -4.16 -10.26
N THR A 156 1.87 -3.03 -10.84
CA THR A 156 0.46 -2.73 -11.13
C THR A 156 0.11 -2.85 -12.62
N CYS A 157 0.89 -3.60 -13.39
CA CYS A 157 0.51 -3.92 -14.77
C CYS A 157 -0.55 -5.04 -14.79
N ASP A 158 -1.24 -5.15 -15.92
CA ASP A 158 -2.38 -6.07 -16.11
C ASP A 158 -2.06 -7.53 -15.78
N GLU A 159 -0.80 -7.94 -15.93
CA GLU A 159 -0.34 -9.30 -15.69
C GLU A 159 -0.47 -9.72 -14.20
N PHE A 160 -0.29 -8.78 -13.29
CA PHE A 160 -0.24 -9.06 -11.85
C PHE A 160 -1.49 -8.59 -11.10
N VAL A 161 -2.49 -8.02 -11.80
CA VAL A 161 -3.64 -7.40 -11.14
C VAL A 161 -4.91 -8.24 -11.28
N TYR A 162 -5.49 -8.58 -10.14
CA TYR A 162 -6.83 -9.13 -10.03
C TYR A 162 -7.84 -8.00 -9.76
N VAL A 163 -8.95 -7.99 -10.48
CA VAL A 163 -10.06 -7.05 -10.31
C VAL A 163 -11.18 -7.75 -9.56
N HIS A 164 -11.49 -7.30 -8.36
CA HIS A 164 -12.63 -7.79 -7.59
C HIS A 164 -13.86 -6.91 -7.86
N GLU A 165 -14.87 -7.52 -8.48
CA GLU A 165 -16.20 -6.93 -8.68
C GLU A 165 -17.09 -7.35 -7.50
N TRP A 166 -17.42 -6.40 -6.65
CA TRP A 166 -18.12 -6.66 -5.39
C TRP A 166 -19.59 -7.07 -5.57
N GLU A 167 -20.00 -8.02 -4.75
CA GLU A 167 -21.41 -8.30 -4.46
C GLU A 167 -21.70 -8.01 -2.98
N SER A 168 -22.93 -7.56 -2.67
CA SER A 168 -23.30 -7.26 -1.27
C SER A 168 -23.15 -8.51 -0.40
N GLY A 169 -22.46 -8.39 0.71
CA GLY A 169 -22.14 -9.49 1.61
C GLY A 169 -20.81 -10.18 1.31
N ASP A 170 -20.10 -9.83 0.23
CA ASP A 170 -18.76 -10.34 -0.01
C ASP A 170 -17.81 -9.98 1.15
N LEU A 171 -17.07 -10.97 1.62
CA LEU A 171 -15.96 -10.81 2.53
C LEU A 171 -14.65 -11.18 1.84
N VAL A 172 -13.82 -10.20 1.56
CA VAL A 172 -12.46 -10.42 1.05
C VAL A 172 -11.47 -10.41 2.22
N ILE A 173 -10.65 -11.44 2.28
CA ILE A 173 -9.54 -11.58 3.23
C ILE A 173 -8.25 -11.53 2.41
N ALA A 174 -7.46 -10.49 2.59
CA ALA A 174 -6.26 -10.22 1.81
C ALA A 174 -5.00 -10.29 2.68
N ASP A 175 -3.98 -11.01 2.22
CA ASP A 175 -2.66 -11.01 2.86
C ASP A 175 -1.95 -9.68 2.55
N ASN A 176 -1.97 -8.79 3.52
CA ASN A 176 -1.45 -7.45 3.41
C ASN A 176 0.08 -7.38 3.24
N ARG A 177 0.77 -8.50 3.41
CA ARG A 177 2.24 -8.60 3.28
C ARG A 177 2.71 -8.81 1.85
N ASN A 178 1.83 -9.32 0.98
CA ASN A 178 2.17 -9.84 -0.34
C ASN A 178 1.49 -9.10 -1.49
N LEU A 179 0.69 -8.08 -1.21
CA LEU A 179 -0.07 -7.40 -2.25
C LEU A 179 -0.13 -5.88 -2.05
N LEU A 180 -0.40 -5.21 -3.16
CA LEU A 180 -0.94 -3.85 -3.17
C LEU A 180 -2.42 -3.90 -3.52
N HIS A 181 -3.19 -2.93 -3.05
CA HIS A 181 -4.57 -2.77 -3.48
C HIS A 181 -4.94 -1.31 -3.67
N CYS A 182 -5.99 -1.08 -4.46
CA CYS A 182 -6.61 0.24 -4.59
C CYS A 182 -8.09 0.07 -4.92
N ALA A 183 -8.90 1.08 -4.57
CA ALA A 183 -10.28 1.17 -5.03
C ALA A 183 -10.34 1.90 -6.36
N THR A 184 -11.31 1.53 -7.22
CA THR A 184 -11.63 2.28 -8.42
C THR A 184 -12.64 3.38 -8.11
N TRP A 185 -12.76 4.32 -9.04
CA TRP A 185 -13.75 5.39 -8.95
C TRP A 185 -15.19 4.86 -8.93
N TYR A 186 -16.07 5.57 -8.27
CA TYR A 186 -17.52 5.42 -8.38
C TYR A 186 -18.20 6.80 -8.23
N ASP A 187 -19.40 6.96 -8.74
CA ASP A 187 -20.16 8.19 -8.63
C ASP A 187 -20.75 8.37 -7.22
N ALA A 188 -19.97 8.98 -6.35
CA ALA A 188 -20.34 9.23 -4.95
C ALA A 188 -21.48 10.27 -4.80
N ALA A 189 -21.84 11.03 -5.87
CA ALA A 189 -22.99 11.92 -5.84
C ALA A 189 -24.31 11.16 -6.00
N GLN A 190 -24.28 9.98 -6.60
CA GLN A 190 -25.47 9.17 -6.88
C GLN A 190 -25.56 7.89 -6.02
N TYR A 191 -24.43 7.33 -5.63
CA TYR A 191 -24.38 6.01 -5.00
C TYR A 191 -23.60 6.03 -3.70
N ILE A 192 -23.94 5.10 -2.82
CA ILE A 192 -23.20 4.83 -1.59
C ILE A 192 -22.29 3.62 -1.83
N ARG A 193 -21.05 3.71 -1.35
CA ARG A 193 -20.14 2.58 -1.21
C ARG A 193 -19.76 2.45 0.26
N LEU A 194 -20.42 1.55 0.96
CA LEU A 194 -20.19 1.27 2.38
C LEU A 194 -19.46 -0.06 2.53
N MET A 195 -18.24 0.01 3.01
CA MET A 195 -17.39 -1.15 3.30
C MET A 195 -16.99 -1.12 4.77
N TRP A 196 -17.05 -2.26 5.43
CA TRP A 196 -16.37 -2.41 6.70
C TRP A 196 -14.98 -2.99 6.48
N ARG A 197 -13.99 -2.35 7.10
CA ARG A 197 -12.60 -2.79 7.05
C ARG A 197 -12.08 -3.04 8.46
N THR A 198 -11.38 -4.16 8.63
CA THR A 198 -10.56 -4.42 9.81
C THR A 198 -9.23 -5.02 9.39
N THR A 199 -8.23 -4.88 10.24
CA THR A 199 -6.90 -5.45 10.01
C THR A 199 -6.52 -6.34 11.18
N VAL A 200 -5.88 -7.47 10.88
CA VAL A 200 -5.23 -8.30 11.89
C VAL A 200 -3.85 -7.71 12.13
N MET A 201 -3.59 -7.39 13.40
CA MET A 201 -2.33 -6.75 13.77
C MET A 201 -1.14 -7.65 13.47
N GLY A 202 -0.09 -7.02 12.94
CA GLY A 202 1.09 -7.74 12.47
C GLY A 202 1.75 -8.57 13.57
N ASN A 203 2.09 -9.80 13.23
CA ASN A 203 3.02 -10.60 14.01
C ASN A 203 4.44 -10.07 13.76
N ALA A 204 5.18 -9.82 14.84
CA ALA A 204 6.53 -9.31 14.75
C ALA A 204 7.46 -10.21 13.90
N GLY A 205 7.23 -11.55 13.90
CA GLY A 205 8.08 -12.48 13.19
C GLY A 205 9.57 -12.36 13.57
N GLU A 206 10.45 -13.03 12.86
CA GLU A 206 11.90 -12.88 13.05
C GLU A 206 12.41 -11.51 12.58
N GLU A 207 11.78 -10.94 11.55
CA GLU A 207 12.16 -9.67 10.93
C GLU A 207 12.02 -8.47 11.89
N TYR A 208 11.10 -8.57 12.86
CA TYR A 208 10.85 -7.54 13.86
C TYR A 208 11.07 -8.05 15.29
N ALA A 209 11.75 -9.17 15.46
CA ALA A 209 11.99 -9.77 16.77
C ALA A 209 12.80 -8.82 17.66
N GLY A 210 12.23 -8.48 18.80
CA GLY A 210 12.87 -7.57 19.77
C GLY A 210 12.75 -6.07 19.43
N GLU A 211 12.09 -5.70 18.32
CA GLU A 211 11.85 -4.30 18.01
C GLU A 211 10.64 -3.74 18.78
N GLU A 212 10.74 -2.46 19.16
CA GLU A 212 9.63 -1.75 19.76
C GLU A 212 8.52 -1.54 18.73
N LYS A 213 7.27 -1.82 19.12
CA LYS A 213 6.11 -1.58 18.29
C LYS A 213 5.88 -0.08 18.16
N THR A 214 5.65 0.41 16.94
CA THR A 214 5.34 1.83 16.70
C THR A 214 3.90 2.19 17.09
N TRP A 215 3.10 1.20 17.44
CA TRP A 215 1.76 1.39 18.00
C TRP A 215 1.57 0.44 19.17
N ILE A 216 1.05 0.95 20.24
CA ILE A 216 0.62 0.17 21.41
C ILE A 216 -0.88 0.40 21.50
N PRO A 217 -1.72 -0.64 21.46
CA PRO A 217 -3.14 -0.48 21.81
C PRO A 217 -3.19 0.03 23.25
N ARG A 218 -3.54 1.27 23.44
CA ARG A 218 -3.91 1.75 24.76
C ARG A 218 -5.30 1.24 25.04
N ASP A 219 -5.42 0.23 25.87
CA ASP A 219 -6.67 -0.29 26.50
C ASP A 219 -7.90 -0.42 25.56
N GLY A 220 -7.68 -0.72 24.28
CA GLY A 220 -8.77 -0.98 23.31
C GLY A 220 -9.50 0.26 22.79
N SER A 221 -9.17 1.46 23.24
CA SER A 221 -9.84 2.70 22.82
C SER A 221 -9.13 3.46 21.71
N ASP A 222 -7.82 3.30 21.56
CA ASP A 222 -7.01 4.13 20.65
C ASP A 222 -6.99 3.66 19.17
N VAL A 223 -7.61 2.54 18.85
CA VAL A 223 -7.63 2.05 17.46
C VAL A 223 -8.49 2.94 16.56
N MET A 224 -9.42 3.70 17.15
CA MET A 224 -10.39 4.51 16.40
C MET A 224 -10.10 6.02 16.39
N ALA A 225 -9.23 6.52 17.26
CA ALA A 225 -8.98 7.97 17.41
C ALA A 225 -8.26 8.62 16.20
N GLY A 226 -7.79 7.83 15.24
CA GLY A 226 -7.19 8.34 14.00
C GLY A 226 -8.09 8.24 12.77
N MET A 227 -9.32 7.74 12.89
CA MET A 227 -10.20 7.49 11.75
C MET A 227 -11.36 8.50 11.61
N GLU A 228 -11.51 9.43 12.55
CA GLU A 228 -12.62 10.40 12.51
C GLU A 228 -12.42 11.58 11.57
N ASN A 229 -11.30 11.67 10.85
CA ASN A 229 -11.00 12.77 9.91
C ASN A 229 -10.30 12.27 8.62
N ALA A 230 -10.69 11.12 8.06
CA ALA A 230 -10.22 10.69 6.74
C ALA A 230 -11.38 10.52 5.78
#